data_11dd841a31d1cbfec7e249deda70fd8d
#
_entry.id   11dd841a31d1cbfec7e249deda70fd8d
#
_cell.length_a   1.000
_cell.length_b   1.000
_cell.length_c   1.000
_cell.angle_alpha   90.00
_cell.angle_beta   90.00
_cell.angle_gamma   90.00
#
_symmetry.space_group_name_H-M   'P 1'
#
loop_
_entity.id
_entity.type
_entity.pdbx_description
1 polymer ?
#
loop_
_entity_poly.entity_id
_entity_poly.type
_entity_poly.pdbx_seq_one_letter_code
_entity_poly.pdbx_strand_id
1 'polypeptide(L)'
;MNPEIRQKISAIIDKLWAGGLTDPITYIVQLSYLIYLKMLDDEESRRQHRIRATGKGKSLFPQQASRFRWKEWRFKSGPDLVTFLRDEVFPYMASLVEDEPRIAEYFRDATLEIQDPNLLKEVIDELDSIPFAKLPPDTKGDIFEYMLTHIKQASLNGQFRTPRQIRMMMVEMLDPDFHDTIYDPACGTGGFLID
;
A
#
# COMPACT_ATOMS: atom_id res chain seq x y z
N MET A 1 9.63 -5.15 -15.16
CA MET A 1 9.77 -5.86 -13.84
C MET A 1 10.13 -7.33 -14.05
N ASN A 2 11.08 -7.89 -13.27
CA ASN A 2 11.45 -9.30 -13.30
C ASN A 2 10.25 -10.19 -12.91
N PRO A 3 9.97 -11.32 -13.64
CA PRO A 3 8.87 -12.22 -13.34
C PRO A 3 8.84 -12.75 -11.90
N GLU A 4 10.01 -13.06 -11.31
CA GLU A 4 10.11 -13.55 -9.93
C GLU A 4 9.60 -12.51 -8.91
N ILE A 5 10.01 -11.24 -9.09
CA ILE A 5 9.58 -10.14 -8.20
C ILE A 5 8.07 -9.91 -8.36
N ARG A 6 7.59 -9.95 -9.60
CA ARG A 6 6.15 -9.83 -9.88
C ARG A 6 5.35 -10.91 -9.16
N GLN A 7 5.81 -12.15 -9.23
CA GLN A 7 5.16 -13.27 -8.54
C GLN A 7 5.13 -13.09 -7.02
N LYS A 8 6.24 -12.63 -6.41
CA LYS A 8 6.29 -12.34 -4.98
C LYS A 8 5.32 -11.23 -4.58
N ILE A 9 5.31 -10.12 -5.31
CA ILE A 9 4.36 -9.02 -5.02
C ILE A 9 2.91 -9.49 -5.20
N SER A 10 2.61 -10.27 -6.25
CA SER A 10 1.28 -10.86 -6.43
C SER A 10 0.88 -11.75 -5.24
N ALA A 11 1.77 -12.64 -4.81
CA ALA A 11 1.53 -13.52 -3.68
C ALA A 11 1.25 -12.75 -2.36
N ILE A 12 1.95 -11.64 -2.14
CA ILE A 12 1.69 -10.75 -0.98
C ILE A 12 0.30 -10.13 -1.09
N ILE A 13 -0.08 -9.62 -2.27
CA ILE A 13 -1.40 -9.04 -2.51
C ILE A 13 -2.50 -10.07 -2.27
N ASP A 14 -2.32 -11.30 -2.79
CA ASP A 14 -3.27 -12.40 -2.60
C ASP A 14 -3.43 -12.76 -1.12
N LYS A 15 -2.33 -12.76 -0.34
CA LYS A 15 -2.36 -12.98 1.12
C LYS A 15 -3.12 -11.87 1.84
N LEU A 16 -2.88 -10.60 1.50
CA LEU A 16 -3.58 -9.45 2.09
C LEU A 16 -5.09 -9.54 1.82
N TRP A 17 -5.45 -9.88 0.59
CA TRP A 17 -6.84 -10.06 0.20
C TRP A 17 -7.50 -11.22 0.96
N ALA A 18 -6.86 -12.39 1.00
CA ALA A 18 -7.33 -13.57 1.73
C ALA A 18 -7.40 -13.32 3.25
N GLY A 19 -6.55 -12.47 3.79
CA GLY A 19 -6.52 -12.05 5.18
C GLY A 19 -7.56 -10.97 5.55
N GLY A 20 -8.46 -10.64 4.62
CA GLY A 20 -9.60 -9.75 4.88
C GLY A 20 -9.42 -8.30 4.43
N LEU A 21 -8.25 -7.91 3.92
CA LEU A 21 -8.06 -6.60 3.29
C LEU A 21 -8.53 -6.66 1.83
N THR A 22 -9.82 -6.60 1.62
CA THR A 22 -10.43 -6.80 0.29
C THR A 22 -10.47 -5.53 -0.56
N ASP A 23 -10.36 -4.34 0.06
CA ASP A 23 -10.27 -3.08 -0.69
C ASP A 23 -8.86 -2.88 -1.27
N PRO A 24 -8.73 -2.78 -2.61
CA PRO A 24 -7.44 -2.64 -3.27
C PRO A 24 -6.64 -1.41 -2.89
N ILE A 25 -7.32 -0.30 -2.61
CA ILE A 25 -6.65 0.93 -2.19
C ILE A 25 -5.99 0.69 -0.84
N THR A 26 -6.73 0.09 0.09
CA THR A 26 -6.23 -0.20 1.45
C THR A 26 -5.02 -1.12 1.40
N TYR A 27 -5.09 -2.30 0.77
CA TYR A 27 -3.95 -3.21 0.80
C TYR A 27 -2.73 -2.69 0.03
N ILE A 28 -2.91 -1.91 -1.03
CA ILE A 28 -1.80 -1.29 -1.76
C ILE A 28 -1.14 -0.21 -0.93
N VAL A 29 -1.91 0.62 -0.22
CA VAL A 29 -1.37 1.62 0.69
C VAL A 29 -0.57 0.95 1.81
N GLN A 30 -1.12 -0.11 2.44
CA GLN A 30 -0.41 -0.86 3.48
C GLN A 30 0.90 -1.46 2.96
N LEU A 31 0.87 -2.10 1.80
CA LEU A 31 2.05 -2.66 1.16
C LEU A 31 3.07 -1.57 0.81
N SER A 32 2.61 -0.40 0.38
CA SER A 32 3.48 0.75 0.07
C SER A 32 4.23 1.24 1.31
N TYR A 33 3.58 1.34 2.47
CA TYR A 33 4.25 1.70 3.72
C TYR A 33 5.34 0.69 4.08
N LEU A 34 5.06 -0.61 4.02
CA LEU A 34 6.02 -1.64 4.37
C LEU A 34 7.21 -1.68 3.39
N ILE A 35 6.96 -1.59 2.09
CA ILE A 35 8.03 -1.48 1.08
C ILE A 35 8.89 -0.26 1.33
N TYR A 36 8.27 0.88 1.66
CA TYR A 36 8.98 2.12 1.91
C TYR A 36 9.88 2.00 3.15
N LEU A 37 9.39 1.44 4.26
CA LEU A 37 10.19 1.19 5.46
C LEU A 37 11.40 0.30 5.17
N LYS A 38 11.23 -0.75 4.36
CA LYS A 38 12.34 -1.61 3.95
C LYS A 38 13.36 -0.87 3.09
N MET A 39 12.90 -0.08 2.13
CA MET A 39 13.79 0.73 1.30
C MET A 39 14.55 1.79 2.09
N LEU A 40 13.93 2.37 3.13
CA LEU A 40 14.59 3.31 4.04
C LEU A 40 15.72 2.64 4.82
N ASP A 41 15.54 1.39 5.29
CA ASP A 41 16.61 0.67 5.99
C ASP A 41 17.80 0.37 5.05
N ASP A 42 17.51 0.01 3.80
CA ASP A 42 18.53 -0.18 2.78
C ASP A 42 19.32 1.12 2.50
N GLU A 43 18.61 2.24 2.40
CA GLU A 43 19.25 3.56 2.20
C GLU A 43 20.06 3.98 3.43
N GLU A 44 19.53 3.76 4.63
CA GLU A 44 20.25 4.05 5.88
C GLU A 44 21.54 3.23 5.97
N SER A 45 21.53 1.98 5.54
CA SER A 45 22.73 1.16 5.49
C SER A 45 23.80 1.78 4.59
N ARG A 46 23.42 2.32 3.43
CA ARG A 46 24.33 3.07 2.53
C ARG A 46 24.79 4.38 3.15
N ARG A 47 23.90 5.14 3.81
CA ARG A 47 24.25 6.37 4.54
C ARG A 47 25.30 6.09 5.61
N GLN A 48 25.10 5.05 6.41
CA GLN A 48 26.06 4.67 7.46
C GLN A 48 27.43 4.28 6.90
N HIS A 49 27.48 3.55 5.78
CA HIS A 49 28.75 3.26 5.10
C HIS A 49 29.45 4.54 4.63
N ARG A 50 28.70 5.50 4.06
CA ARG A 50 29.23 6.80 3.63
C ARG A 50 29.75 7.61 4.80
N ILE A 51 28.99 7.70 5.89
CA ILE A 51 29.39 8.43 7.11
C ILE A 51 30.68 7.84 7.70
N ARG A 52 30.80 6.49 7.76
CA ARG A 52 32.03 5.83 8.22
C ARG A 52 33.23 6.14 7.33
N ALA A 53 33.04 6.18 6.02
CA ALA A 53 34.11 6.42 5.04
C ALA A 53 34.55 7.89 4.97
N THR A 54 33.63 8.83 5.12
CA THR A 54 33.88 10.25 4.84
C THR A 54 33.79 11.17 6.05
N GLY A 55 33.25 10.66 7.18
CA GLY A 55 32.93 11.46 8.37
C GLY A 55 31.80 12.46 8.14
N LYS A 56 31.13 12.47 6.96
CA LYS A 56 30.11 13.44 6.58
C LYS A 56 28.76 12.78 6.36
N GLY A 57 27.70 13.44 6.83
CA GLY A 57 26.32 13.00 6.66
C GLY A 57 25.60 12.84 8.00
N LYS A 58 24.28 12.65 7.94
CA LYS A 58 23.41 12.42 9.09
C LYS A 58 22.68 11.09 8.91
N SER A 59 22.62 10.29 9.97
CA SER A 59 21.82 9.08 10.00
C SER A 59 20.34 9.42 10.17
N LEU A 60 19.49 8.73 9.43
CA LEU A 60 18.04 8.80 9.60
C LEU A 60 17.60 8.18 10.94
N PHE A 61 18.35 7.16 11.39
CA PHE A 61 18.11 6.45 12.63
C PHE A 61 19.32 6.62 13.55
N PRO A 62 19.42 7.74 14.32
CA PRO A 62 20.45 7.88 15.35
C PRO A 62 20.38 6.74 16.35
N GLN A 63 21.39 6.60 17.22
CA GLN A 63 21.54 5.44 18.10
C GLN A 63 20.27 5.13 18.91
N GLN A 64 19.58 6.16 19.40
CA GLN A 64 18.34 6.01 20.19
C GLN A 64 17.15 5.51 19.34
N ALA A 65 17.18 5.77 18.04
CA ALA A 65 16.13 5.40 17.10
C ALA A 65 16.47 4.15 16.26
N SER A 66 17.63 3.52 16.50
CA SER A 66 18.07 2.33 15.75
C SER A 66 17.05 1.19 15.78
N ARG A 67 16.28 1.06 16.86
CA ARG A 67 15.22 0.06 17.02
C ARG A 67 14.11 0.15 15.98
N PHE A 68 13.92 1.31 15.33
CA PHE A 68 12.91 1.53 14.28
C PHE A 68 13.35 1.07 12.90
N ARG A 69 14.60 0.64 12.76
CA ARG A 69 15.09 0.09 11.50
C ARG A 69 14.46 -1.26 11.19
N TRP A 70 14.10 -1.48 9.93
CA TRP A 70 13.52 -2.73 9.45
C TRP A 70 14.26 -3.98 9.94
N LYS A 71 15.58 -4.00 9.82
CA LYS A 71 16.43 -5.12 10.22
C LYS A 71 16.36 -5.46 11.71
N GLU A 72 15.99 -4.52 12.58
CA GLU A 72 15.94 -4.72 14.03
C GLU A 72 14.60 -5.34 14.47
N TRP A 73 13.49 -4.97 13.81
CA TRP A 73 12.17 -5.41 14.23
C TRP A 73 11.52 -6.46 13.33
N ARG A 74 12.03 -6.73 12.13
CA ARG A 74 11.50 -7.73 11.22
C ARG A 74 11.36 -9.15 11.83
N PHE A 75 12.09 -9.45 12.89
CA PHE A 75 12.03 -10.71 13.62
C PHE A 75 10.97 -10.76 14.72
N LYS A 76 10.33 -9.62 15.03
CA LYS A 76 9.20 -9.60 15.96
C LYS A 76 8.02 -10.37 15.35
N SER A 77 7.16 -10.88 16.22
CA SER A 77 5.95 -11.64 15.84
C SER A 77 4.87 -11.42 16.88
N GLY A 78 3.66 -11.91 16.56
CA GLY A 78 2.52 -11.79 17.47
C GLY A 78 1.99 -10.34 17.60
N PRO A 79 1.12 -10.09 18.59
CA PRO A 79 0.51 -8.78 18.81
C PRO A 79 1.53 -7.65 19.01
N ASP A 80 2.69 -7.95 19.58
CA ASP A 80 3.76 -6.97 19.81
C ASP A 80 4.29 -6.37 18.50
N LEU A 81 4.28 -7.12 17.40
CA LEU A 81 4.68 -6.62 16.10
C LEU A 81 3.70 -5.57 15.59
N VAL A 82 2.40 -5.85 15.68
CA VAL A 82 1.35 -4.92 15.25
C VAL A 82 1.41 -3.63 16.07
N THR A 83 1.45 -3.77 17.39
CA THR A 83 1.53 -2.64 18.33
C THR A 83 2.78 -1.80 18.08
N PHE A 84 3.93 -2.44 17.90
CA PHE A 84 5.19 -1.74 17.66
C PHE A 84 5.18 -0.93 16.34
N LEU A 85 4.66 -1.48 15.26
CA LEU A 85 4.55 -0.76 13.99
C LEU A 85 3.56 0.40 14.09
N ARG A 86 2.38 0.16 14.66
CA ARG A 86 1.31 1.14 14.76
C ARG A 86 1.67 2.29 15.70
N ASP A 87 2.16 1.97 16.90
CA ASP A 87 2.28 2.93 18.00
C ASP A 87 3.69 3.53 18.13
N GLU A 88 4.69 2.93 17.47
CA GLU A 88 6.06 3.40 17.60
C GLU A 88 6.73 3.71 16.25
N VAL A 89 6.71 2.78 15.27
CA VAL A 89 7.43 2.98 14.01
C VAL A 89 6.77 4.06 13.14
N PHE A 90 5.47 3.97 12.91
CA PHE A 90 4.74 4.95 12.08
C PHE A 90 4.79 6.35 12.71
N PRO A 91 4.51 6.53 14.02
CA PRO A 91 4.67 7.82 14.67
C PRO A 91 6.10 8.37 14.63
N TYR A 92 7.13 7.50 14.76
CA TYR A 92 8.51 7.94 14.59
C TYR A 92 8.76 8.49 13.18
N MET A 93 8.30 7.80 12.13
CA MET A 93 8.45 8.29 10.75
C MET A 93 7.74 9.63 10.55
N ALA A 94 6.53 9.78 11.10
CA ALA A 94 5.79 11.03 11.06
C ALA A 94 6.47 12.19 11.82
N SER A 95 7.30 11.87 12.81
CA SER A 95 8.03 12.87 13.60
C SER A 95 9.26 13.48 12.92
N LEU A 96 9.70 12.94 11.77
CA LEU A 96 10.91 13.37 11.05
C LEU A 96 10.71 14.68 10.25
N VAL A 97 9.91 15.60 10.74
CA VAL A 97 9.48 16.83 10.00
C VAL A 97 10.67 17.71 9.63
N GLU A 98 11.60 17.92 10.55
CA GLU A 98 12.76 18.81 10.34
C GLU A 98 13.87 18.15 9.51
N ASP A 99 14.10 16.85 9.74
CA ASP A 99 15.20 16.12 9.14
C ASP A 99 14.87 15.56 7.76
N GLU A 100 13.67 15.03 7.60
CA GLU A 100 13.20 14.38 6.36
C GLU A 100 11.71 14.69 6.13
N PRO A 101 11.36 15.91 5.73
CA PRO A 101 9.96 16.37 5.66
C PRO A 101 9.09 15.52 4.71
N ARG A 102 9.68 14.95 3.65
CA ARG A 102 8.95 14.06 2.72
C ARG A 102 8.54 12.74 3.38
N ILE A 103 9.38 12.19 4.26
CA ILE A 103 9.07 10.98 5.03
C ILE A 103 7.97 11.29 6.03
N ALA A 104 8.11 12.38 6.77
CA ALA A 104 7.12 12.82 7.75
C ALA A 104 5.76 13.08 7.11
N GLU A 105 5.71 13.71 5.95
CA GLU A 105 4.49 13.95 5.19
C GLU A 105 3.82 12.63 4.76
N TYR A 106 4.61 11.68 4.26
CA TYR A 106 4.10 10.38 3.81
C TYR A 106 3.50 9.54 4.95
N PHE A 107 4.04 9.66 6.17
CA PHE A 107 3.56 8.94 7.35
C PHE A 107 2.64 9.76 8.26
N ARG A 108 2.32 11.01 7.95
CA ARG A 108 1.51 11.90 8.81
C ARG A 108 0.19 11.28 9.24
N ASP A 109 -0.53 10.72 8.29
CA ASP A 109 -1.85 10.14 8.49
C ASP A 109 -1.83 8.62 8.29
N ALA A 110 -0.63 8.01 8.36
CA ALA A 110 -0.47 6.58 8.14
C ALA A 110 -1.03 5.78 9.30
N THR A 111 -1.92 4.84 8.98
CA THR A 111 -2.50 3.87 9.91
C THR A 111 -2.15 2.46 9.48
N LEU A 112 -1.94 1.56 10.45
CA LEU A 112 -1.71 0.15 10.19
C LEU A 112 -3.05 -0.59 10.18
N GLU A 113 -3.52 -0.97 9.00
CA GLU A 113 -4.80 -1.69 8.82
C GLU A 113 -4.63 -3.23 8.89
N ILE A 114 -3.41 -3.73 8.79
CA ILE A 114 -3.12 -5.17 8.95
C ILE A 114 -3.13 -5.51 10.44
N GLN A 115 -4.28 -5.94 10.95
CA GLN A 115 -4.48 -6.21 12.37
C GLN A 115 -4.12 -7.65 12.78
N ASP A 116 -4.14 -8.61 11.84
CA ASP A 116 -3.71 -9.99 12.10
C ASP A 116 -2.17 -10.05 12.17
N PRO A 117 -1.60 -10.40 13.34
CA PRO A 117 -0.15 -10.46 13.51
C PRO A 117 0.52 -11.52 12.63
N ASN A 118 -0.16 -12.62 12.33
CA ASN A 118 0.39 -13.68 11.50
C ASN A 118 0.47 -13.23 10.04
N LEU A 119 -0.61 -12.64 9.53
CA LEU A 119 -0.63 -12.04 8.20
C LEU A 119 0.45 -10.97 8.04
N LEU A 120 0.56 -10.06 9.03
CA LEU A 120 1.58 -9.02 9.01
C LEU A 120 2.99 -9.62 8.97
N LYS A 121 3.24 -10.65 9.77
CA LYS A 121 4.54 -11.33 9.80
C LYS A 121 4.85 -12.01 8.47
N GLU A 122 3.89 -12.71 7.87
CA GLU A 122 4.06 -13.33 6.56
C GLU A 122 4.38 -12.31 5.46
N VAL A 123 3.69 -11.17 5.46
CA VAL A 123 3.95 -10.08 4.50
C VAL A 123 5.36 -9.52 4.69
N ILE A 124 5.80 -9.33 5.94
CA ILE A 124 7.15 -8.85 6.26
C ILE A 124 8.21 -9.85 5.78
N ASP A 125 8.02 -11.14 6.00
CA ASP A 125 8.97 -12.18 5.60
C ASP A 125 9.09 -12.28 4.07
N GLU A 126 7.98 -12.20 3.36
CA GLU A 126 7.99 -12.15 1.89
C GLU A 126 8.71 -10.90 1.36
N LEU A 127 8.41 -9.73 1.91
CA LEU A 127 9.10 -8.48 1.55
C LEU A 127 10.59 -8.54 1.85
N ASP A 128 10.97 -9.18 2.97
CA ASP A 128 12.38 -9.31 3.33
C ASP A 128 13.16 -10.19 2.34
N SER A 129 12.49 -11.12 1.68
CA SER A 129 13.06 -11.95 0.62
C SER A 129 13.38 -11.18 -0.67
N ILE A 130 12.85 -9.95 -0.85
CA ILE A 130 13.08 -9.13 -2.04
C ILE A 130 14.28 -8.21 -1.81
N PRO A 131 15.34 -8.32 -2.62
CA PRO A 131 16.57 -7.52 -2.44
C PRO A 131 16.42 -6.11 -3.01
N PHE A 132 15.53 -5.26 -2.47
CA PHE A 132 15.23 -3.91 -2.97
C PHE A 132 16.48 -3.04 -3.17
N ALA A 133 17.49 -3.19 -2.31
CA ALA A 133 18.75 -2.45 -2.43
C ALA A 133 19.50 -2.71 -3.74
N LYS A 134 19.34 -3.91 -4.31
CA LYS A 134 20.02 -4.36 -5.52
C LYS A 134 19.20 -4.12 -6.79
N LEU A 135 17.92 -3.74 -6.66
CA LEU A 135 17.05 -3.51 -7.82
C LEU A 135 17.40 -2.18 -8.50
N PRO A 136 17.43 -2.17 -9.84
CA PRO A 136 17.51 -0.94 -10.61
C PRO A 136 16.35 0.01 -10.25
N PRO A 137 16.55 1.35 -10.36
CA PRO A 137 15.49 2.33 -10.10
C PRO A 137 14.21 2.06 -10.91
N ASP A 138 14.34 1.71 -12.19
CA ASP A 138 13.20 1.40 -13.07
C ASP A 138 12.38 0.21 -12.55
N THR A 139 13.05 -0.83 -12.03
CA THR A 139 12.36 -2.00 -11.47
C THR A 139 11.54 -1.63 -10.22
N LYS A 140 12.01 -0.67 -9.42
CA LYS A 140 11.24 -0.17 -8.27
C LYS A 140 9.99 0.58 -8.72
N GLY A 141 10.12 1.41 -9.76
CA GLY A 141 8.97 2.05 -10.42
C GLY A 141 7.97 1.03 -10.94
N ASP A 142 8.44 0.00 -11.65
CA ASP A 142 7.61 -1.09 -12.18
C ASP A 142 6.79 -1.81 -11.08
N ILE A 143 7.35 -1.96 -9.86
CA ILE A 143 6.62 -2.58 -8.73
C ILE A 143 5.40 -1.72 -8.37
N PHE A 144 5.59 -0.42 -8.19
CA PHE A 144 4.50 0.49 -7.87
C PHE A 144 3.48 0.58 -9.02
N GLU A 145 3.95 0.61 -10.26
CA GLU A 145 3.06 0.61 -11.44
C GLU A 145 2.23 -0.68 -11.51
N TYR A 146 2.85 -1.83 -11.23
CA TYR A 146 2.15 -3.11 -11.14
C TYR A 146 1.09 -3.11 -10.03
N MET A 147 1.42 -2.60 -8.84
CA MET A 147 0.46 -2.46 -7.74
C MET A 147 -0.73 -1.57 -8.14
N LEU A 148 -0.47 -0.46 -8.82
CA LEU A 148 -1.53 0.44 -9.32
C LEU A 148 -2.44 -0.22 -10.35
N THR A 149 -1.97 -1.24 -11.09
CA THR A 149 -2.85 -2.00 -12.02
C THR A 149 -3.95 -2.75 -11.27
N HIS A 150 -3.70 -3.19 -10.03
CA HIS A 150 -4.72 -3.83 -9.19
C HIS A 150 -5.82 -2.86 -8.78
N ILE A 151 -5.48 -1.59 -8.48
CA ILE A 151 -6.49 -0.55 -8.24
C ILE A 151 -7.33 -0.32 -9.49
N LYS A 152 -6.69 -0.20 -10.65
CA LYS A 152 -7.40 0.00 -11.93
C LYS A 152 -8.32 -1.19 -12.25
N GLN A 153 -7.84 -2.41 -12.08
CA GLN A 153 -8.63 -3.62 -12.32
C GLN A 153 -9.81 -3.72 -11.35
N ALA A 154 -9.60 -3.40 -10.07
CA ALA A 154 -10.65 -3.40 -9.08
C ALA A 154 -11.65 -2.25 -9.30
N SER A 155 -11.18 -1.07 -9.73
CA SER A 155 -12.06 0.03 -10.15
C SER A 155 -12.88 -0.35 -11.38
N LEU A 156 -12.34 -1.15 -12.29
CA LEU A 156 -13.07 -1.71 -13.42
C LEU A 156 -14.04 -2.84 -12.98
N ASN A 157 -13.66 -3.62 -11.98
CA ASN A 157 -14.46 -4.73 -11.45
C ASN A 157 -15.37 -4.30 -10.29
N GLY A 158 -15.00 -3.27 -9.54
CA GLY A 158 -15.74 -2.76 -8.37
C GLY A 158 -16.73 -1.64 -8.68
N GLN A 159 -16.66 -1.05 -9.87
CA GLN A 159 -17.82 -0.38 -10.42
C GLN A 159 -18.71 -1.49 -10.99
N PHE A 160 -19.61 -2.01 -10.16
CA PHE A 160 -20.76 -2.79 -10.61
C PHE A 160 -21.63 -1.89 -11.50
N ARG A 161 -21.12 -1.54 -12.67
CA ARG A 161 -21.94 -0.94 -13.70
C ARG A 161 -22.86 -2.03 -14.19
N THR A 162 -24.12 -1.87 -13.93
CA THR A 162 -25.13 -2.72 -14.58
C THR A 162 -24.84 -2.69 -16.09
N PRO A 163 -24.63 -3.86 -16.73
CA PRO A 163 -24.35 -3.92 -18.16
C PRO A 163 -25.38 -3.12 -18.96
N ARG A 164 -24.94 -2.41 -19.99
CA ARG A 164 -25.82 -1.52 -20.76
C ARG A 164 -27.08 -2.22 -21.24
N GLN A 165 -26.96 -3.45 -21.72
CA GLN A 165 -28.08 -4.26 -22.19
C GLN A 165 -29.14 -4.49 -21.10
N ILE A 166 -28.71 -4.70 -19.87
CA ILE A 166 -29.60 -4.89 -18.71
C ILE A 166 -30.28 -3.55 -18.36
N ARG A 167 -29.52 -2.44 -18.37
CA ARG A 167 -30.09 -1.11 -18.10
C ARG A 167 -31.16 -0.76 -19.13
N MET A 168 -30.83 -0.90 -20.41
CA MET A 168 -31.78 -0.64 -21.50
C MET A 168 -33.03 -1.50 -21.36
N MET A 169 -32.89 -2.80 -21.08
CA MET A 169 -34.03 -3.68 -20.83
C MET A 169 -34.88 -3.18 -19.65
N MET A 170 -34.27 -2.75 -18.58
CA MET A 170 -35.00 -2.23 -17.39
C MET A 170 -35.69 -0.91 -17.68
N VAL A 171 -35.03 0.01 -18.40
CA VAL A 171 -35.63 1.27 -18.80
C VAL A 171 -36.83 1.03 -19.77
N GLU A 172 -36.67 0.15 -20.75
CA GLU A 172 -37.78 -0.23 -21.65
C GLU A 172 -38.96 -0.90 -20.91
N MET A 173 -38.66 -1.69 -19.88
CA MET A 173 -39.74 -2.31 -19.06
C MET A 173 -40.48 -1.31 -18.19
N LEU A 174 -39.79 -0.26 -17.73
CA LEU A 174 -40.40 0.81 -16.92
C LEU A 174 -41.17 1.82 -17.80
N ASP A 175 -40.75 1.97 -19.05
CA ASP A 175 -41.36 2.85 -20.06
C ASP A 175 -41.64 4.28 -19.52
N PRO A 176 -40.60 4.99 -19.00
CA PRO A 176 -40.79 6.29 -18.37
C PRO A 176 -41.29 7.33 -19.39
N ASP A 177 -42.32 8.11 -19.00
CA ASP A 177 -42.85 9.22 -19.80
C ASP A 177 -42.11 10.52 -19.47
N PHE A 178 -42.19 11.49 -20.40
CA PHE A 178 -41.59 12.83 -20.27
C PHE A 178 -42.04 13.60 -19.00
N HIS A 179 -43.19 13.26 -18.45
CA HIS A 179 -43.74 13.87 -17.23
C HIS A 179 -43.35 13.14 -15.94
N ASP A 180 -42.65 12.02 -16.03
CA ASP A 180 -42.25 11.26 -14.87
C ASP A 180 -41.06 11.90 -14.16
N THR A 181 -41.01 11.72 -12.84
CA THR A 181 -39.83 12.08 -12.03
C THR A 181 -39.04 10.84 -11.72
N ILE A 182 -37.81 10.81 -12.21
CA ILE A 182 -36.90 9.67 -11.97
C ILE A 182 -36.05 9.95 -10.75
N TYR A 183 -36.02 9.01 -9.82
CA TYR A 183 -35.19 9.04 -8.64
C TYR A 183 -34.30 7.79 -8.56
N ASP A 184 -32.97 7.96 -8.66
CA ASP A 184 -32.00 6.90 -8.51
C ASP A 184 -31.17 7.14 -7.24
N PRO A 185 -31.46 6.48 -6.11
CA PRO A 185 -30.77 6.66 -4.82
C PRO A 185 -29.35 6.09 -4.82
N ALA A 186 -28.96 5.35 -5.84
CA ALA A 186 -27.66 4.70 -5.98
C ALA A 186 -27.05 4.91 -7.37
N CYS A 187 -27.25 6.09 -7.94
CA CYS A 187 -27.01 6.40 -9.36
C CYS A 187 -25.58 6.09 -9.87
N GLY A 188 -24.58 6.03 -8.98
CA GLY A 188 -23.21 5.80 -9.37
C GLY A 188 -22.74 6.81 -10.42
N THR A 189 -22.44 6.33 -11.63
CA THR A 189 -22.08 7.19 -12.79
C THR A 189 -23.27 7.69 -13.60
N GLY A 190 -24.48 7.54 -13.08
CA GLY A 190 -25.71 7.98 -13.75
C GLY A 190 -26.13 7.11 -14.93
N GLY A 191 -25.72 5.87 -15.00
CA GLY A 191 -25.94 5.01 -16.17
C GLY A 191 -27.41 4.84 -16.54
N PHE A 192 -28.32 4.69 -15.57
CA PHE A 192 -29.78 4.62 -15.81
C PHE A 192 -30.40 5.96 -16.23
N LEU A 193 -29.76 7.07 -15.83
CA LEU A 193 -30.27 8.41 -16.14
C LEU A 193 -29.81 8.89 -17.52
N ILE A 194 -28.87 8.20 -18.16
CA ILE A 194 -28.27 8.58 -19.45
C ILE A 194 -28.83 7.72 -20.61
N ASP A 195 -29.11 6.44 -20.34
CA ASP A 195 -29.67 5.51 -21.34
C ASP A 195 -31.19 5.71 -21.50
#